data_ce4b55a9dc0231e390db795a1a75deba
#
_entry.id   ce4b55a9dc0231e390db795a1a75deba
#
_cell.length_a   1.000
_cell.length_b   1.000
_cell.length_c   1.000
_cell.angle_alpha   90.00
_cell.angle_beta   90.00
_cell.angle_gamma   90.00
#
_symmetry.space_group_name_H-M   'P 1'
#
loop_
_entity.id
_entity.type
_entity.pdbx_description
1 polymer ?
#
loop_
_entity_poly.entity_id
_entity_poly.type
_entity_poly.pdbx_seq_one_letter_code
_entity_poly.pdbx_strand_id
1 'polypeptide(L)'
;MKAFLFFFALLLAGFPPLSAQPAVPAQPADPNQARPALPVVPDSLTPPGMDTPSTNGATPAVAPQNSLAVIADSSLKQVLQELAQSWADDQDSSPQVALTLANAGTLRAKVENGPGWDVIISADVQDVKELTDKGFLFADLQPSLARNTLVVYGRKALVKDDDLDWFDLIGTEWKKVALGNPDLVASGRVARRALQKHDLLDDAHKDIFVYTPTETLALAVAEREQADAVFVYKTDLAKVSLPGFDVFPLQTDDAPPVFYTAAVSRLAKNPAQARAFIDYCGGDAAKAIWAKYGFETN
;
A
#
# COMPACT_ATOMS: atom_id res chain seq x y z
N MET A 1 -46.52 -60.40 17.05
CA MET A 1 -47.15 -60.50 18.39
C MET A 1 -46.74 -59.31 19.21
N LYS A 2 -47.74 -58.54 19.63
CA LYS A 2 -47.81 -57.58 20.74
C LYS A 2 -46.88 -56.38 20.76
N ALA A 3 -47.49 -55.28 20.43
CA ALA A 3 -47.38 -53.90 20.78
C ALA A 3 -46.94 -53.57 22.22
N PHE A 4 -46.21 -52.46 22.39
CA PHE A 4 -46.34 -51.63 23.58
C PHE A 4 -46.15 -50.14 23.14
N LEU A 5 -47.27 -49.43 23.10
CA LEU A 5 -47.34 -48.00 23.08
C LEU A 5 -46.97 -47.46 24.50
N PHE A 6 -46.06 -46.49 24.58
CA PHE A 6 -45.98 -45.60 25.74
C PHE A 6 -46.21 -44.16 25.27
N PHE A 7 -47.36 -43.62 25.71
CA PHE A 7 -47.74 -42.22 25.66
C PHE A 7 -46.89 -41.44 26.67
N PHE A 8 -46.17 -40.44 26.21
CA PHE A 8 -45.68 -39.39 27.12
C PHE A 8 -46.22 -38.04 26.63
N ALA A 9 -47.25 -37.57 27.35
CA ALA A 9 -47.77 -36.22 27.24
C ALA A 9 -46.83 -35.28 28.00
N LEU A 10 -46.16 -34.33 27.31
CA LEU A 10 -45.41 -33.28 27.99
C LEU A 10 -46.04 -31.91 27.69
N LEU A 11 -46.37 -31.23 28.78
CA LEU A 11 -47.00 -29.92 28.86
C LEU A 11 -46.36 -28.88 27.89
N LEU A 12 -47.22 -28.27 27.07
CA LEU A 12 -46.97 -27.00 26.43
C LEU A 12 -47.14 -25.86 27.46
N ALA A 13 -46.01 -25.42 28.02
CA ALA A 13 -45.95 -24.11 28.70
C ALA A 13 -45.73 -23.03 27.65
N GLY A 14 -46.70 -22.16 27.46
CA GLY A 14 -46.66 -21.08 26.49
C GLY A 14 -45.60 -20.05 26.82
N PHE A 15 -44.72 -19.76 25.86
CA PHE A 15 -43.89 -18.58 25.86
C PHE A 15 -44.71 -17.39 25.32
N PRO A 16 -44.66 -16.21 25.94
CA PRO A 16 -45.29 -15.02 25.39
C PRO A 16 -44.56 -14.57 24.12
N PRO A 17 -45.25 -13.97 23.13
CA PRO A 17 -44.62 -13.49 21.94
C PRO A 17 -43.64 -12.36 22.25
N LEU A 18 -42.41 -12.44 21.73
CA LEU A 18 -41.42 -11.40 21.78
C LEU A 18 -41.99 -10.16 21.05
N SER A 19 -42.33 -9.12 21.78
CA SER A 19 -42.76 -7.84 21.22
C SER A 19 -41.58 -7.25 20.45
N ALA A 20 -41.76 -7.03 19.14
CA ALA A 20 -40.82 -6.31 18.29
C ALA A 20 -40.61 -4.89 18.86
N GLN A 21 -39.43 -4.63 19.37
CA GLN A 21 -39.01 -3.26 19.66
C GLN A 21 -38.87 -2.47 18.35
N PRO A 22 -39.36 -1.23 18.28
CA PRO A 22 -39.15 -0.40 17.11
C PRO A 22 -37.64 -0.14 16.93
N ALA A 23 -37.17 -0.27 15.68
CA ALA A 23 -35.79 0.03 15.30
C ALA A 23 -35.47 1.47 15.71
N VAL A 24 -34.44 1.62 16.53
CA VAL A 24 -33.87 2.93 16.86
C VAL A 24 -33.23 3.46 15.58
N PRO A 25 -33.55 4.67 15.10
CA PRO A 25 -32.88 5.24 13.94
C PRO A 25 -31.40 5.39 14.25
N ALA A 26 -30.56 4.95 13.33
CA ALA A 26 -29.10 5.10 13.42
C ALA A 26 -28.75 6.59 13.59
N GLN A 27 -28.10 6.93 14.69
CA GLN A 27 -27.54 8.25 14.89
C GLN A 27 -26.43 8.49 13.84
N PRO A 28 -26.33 9.68 13.24
CA PRO A 28 -25.21 10.03 12.40
C PRO A 28 -23.91 9.92 13.22
N ALA A 29 -22.89 9.32 12.63
CA ALA A 29 -21.59 9.13 13.25
C ALA A 29 -21.03 10.48 13.72
N ASP A 30 -20.67 10.57 15.00
CA ASP A 30 -20.00 11.74 15.57
C ASP A 30 -18.60 11.88 14.93
N PRO A 31 -18.31 12.98 14.23
CA PRO A 31 -17.00 13.17 13.61
C PRO A 31 -15.85 13.29 14.63
N ASN A 32 -16.15 13.37 15.93
CA ASN A 32 -15.17 13.47 17.01
C ASN A 32 -14.94 12.15 17.78
N GLN A 33 -15.56 11.05 17.39
CA GLN A 33 -15.19 9.77 17.98
C GLN A 33 -13.81 9.34 17.43
N ALA A 34 -12.82 9.39 18.31
CA ALA A 34 -11.49 8.85 18.02
C ALA A 34 -11.61 7.38 17.61
N ARG A 35 -11.23 7.08 16.37
CA ARG A 35 -11.07 5.69 15.89
C ARG A 35 -10.13 4.97 16.85
N PRO A 36 -10.38 3.71 17.20
CA PRO A 36 -9.43 2.94 17.99
C PRO A 36 -8.09 2.94 17.26
N ALA A 37 -7.03 3.38 17.95
CA ALA A 37 -5.67 3.37 17.43
C ALA A 37 -5.29 1.92 17.15
N LEU A 38 -4.89 1.65 15.91
CA LEU A 38 -4.28 0.38 15.55
C LEU A 38 -3.01 0.18 16.39
N PRO A 39 -2.65 -1.06 16.78
CA PRO A 39 -1.45 -1.31 17.57
C PRO A 39 -0.23 -0.79 16.82
N VAL A 40 0.40 0.24 17.39
CA VAL A 40 1.62 0.84 16.88
C VAL A 40 2.80 -0.06 17.26
N VAL A 41 3.74 -0.26 16.33
CA VAL A 41 5.01 -0.93 16.61
C VAL A 41 5.71 -0.20 17.77
N PRO A 42 6.13 -0.90 18.84
CA PRO A 42 6.83 -0.27 19.95
C PRO A 42 8.08 0.50 19.50
N ASP A 43 8.37 1.63 20.11
CA ASP A 43 9.54 2.47 19.82
C ASP A 43 10.89 1.72 19.83
N SER A 44 10.95 0.57 20.50
CA SER A 44 12.12 -0.31 20.51
C SER A 44 12.47 -0.95 19.16
N LEU A 45 11.60 -0.83 18.15
CA LEU A 45 11.81 -1.36 16.80
C LEU A 45 12.35 -0.33 15.81
N THR A 46 12.48 0.92 16.20
CA THR A 46 13.11 1.94 15.36
C THR A 46 14.63 1.73 15.37
N PRO A 47 15.30 1.58 14.21
CA PRO A 47 16.76 1.50 14.16
C PRO A 47 17.37 2.80 14.70
N PRO A 48 18.47 2.74 15.45
CA PRO A 48 19.18 3.95 15.83
C PRO A 48 19.68 4.65 14.54
N GLY A 49 19.19 5.88 14.30
CA GLY A 49 19.53 6.68 13.11
C GLY A 49 18.45 6.74 12.02
N MET A 50 17.27 6.11 12.21
CA MET A 50 16.08 6.50 11.45
C MET A 50 15.35 7.58 12.26
N ASP A 51 15.53 8.83 11.84
CA ASP A 51 14.72 9.93 12.35
C ASP A 51 13.24 9.57 12.11
N THR A 52 12.46 9.52 13.19
CA THR A 52 11.00 9.55 13.08
C THR A 52 10.66 10.71 12.15
N PRO A 53 9.68 10.56 11.23
CA PRO A 53 9.26 11.70 10.43
C PRO A 53 8.79 12.78 11.40
N SER A 54 9.68 13.73 11.64
CA SER A 54 9.39 14.92 12.42
C SER A 54 8.18 15.58 11.76
N THR A 55 7.12 15.75 12.52
CA THR A 55 5.93 16.54 12.15
C THR A 55 6.25 18.04 12.08
N ASN A 56 7.53 18.40 12.00
CA ASN A 56 7.91 19.75 11.70
C ASN A 56 7.54 20.06 10.26
N GLY A 57 6.59 20.94 10.09
CA GLY A 57 6.22 21.56 8.83
C GLY A 57 7.46 22.12 8.11
N ALA A 58 8.17 21.24 7.40
CA ALA A 58 9.16 21.68 6.45
C ALA A 58 8.39 22.41 5.35
N THR A 59 8.39 23.72 5.41
CA THR A 59 8.13 24.57 4.25
C THR A 59 8.98 23.97 3.12
N PRO A 60 8.41 23.62 1.96
CA PRO A 60 9.20 23.12 0.86
C PRO A 60 10.33 24.10 0.61
N ALA A 61 11.57 23.64 0.66
CA ALA A 61 12.73 24.48 0.33
C ALA A 61 12.41 25.11 -1.02
N VAL A 62 12.53 26.42 -1.12
CA VAL A 62 12.30 27.16 -2.37
C VAL A 62 13.23 26.55 -3.41
N ALA A 63 12.68 25.72 -4.27
CA ALA A 63 13.44 25.04 -5.31
C ALA A 63 14.04 26.11 -6.25
N PRO A 64 15.26 25.92 -6.75
CA PRO A 64 15.87 26.83 -7.73
C PRO A 64 14.89 27.11 -8.88
N GLN A 65 14.98 28.30 -9.50
CA GLN A 65 14.01 28.73 -10.52
C GLN A 65 13.92 27.80 -11.74
N ASN A 66 14.85 26.84 -11.88
CA ASN A 66 14.92 25.85 -12.95
C ASN A 66 14.77 24.40 -12.41
N SER A 67 14.00 24.20 -11.31
CA SER A 67 13.79 22.88 -10.75
C SER A 67 12.37 22.40 -10.95
N LEU A 68 12.24 21.12 -11.35
CA LEU A 68 10.98 20.40 -11.43
C LEU A 68 10.68 19.74 -10.08
N ALA A 69 9.57 20.10 -9.45
CA ALA A 69 9.15 19.54 -8.18
C ALA A 69 8.27 18.31 -8.42
N VAL A 70 8.80 17.13 -8.07
CA VAL A 70 8.11 15.85 -8.24
C VAL A 70 7.77 15.28 -6.86
N ILE A 71 6.50 14.96 -6.64
CA ILE A 71 6.07 14.15 -5.50
C ILE A 71 5.68 12.75 -5.98
N ALA A 72 6.25 11.72 -5.33
CA ALA A 72 6.06 10.35 -5.78
C ALA A 72 5.91 9.37 -4.61
N ASP A 73 5.34 8.21 -4.93
CA ASP A 73 5.27 7.09 -3.98
C ASP A 73 6.66 6.65 -3.53
N SER A 74 6.78 6.35 -2.24
CA SER A 74 8.05 6.03 -1.59
C SER A 74 8.73 4.78 -2.15
N SER A 75 7.97 3.83 -2.70
CA SER A 75 8.51 2.64 -3.36
C SER A 75 9.35 2.94 -4.60
N LEU A 76 9.17 4.14 -5.20
CA LEU A 76 9.89 4.59 -6.38
C LEU A 76 11.22 5.28 -6.09
N LYS A 77 11.65 5.38 -4.82
CA LYS A 77 12.80 6.19 -4.40
C LYS A 77 14.03 6.01 -5.30
N GLN A 78 14.50 4.78 -5.43
CA GLN A 78 15.79 4.51 -6.09
C GLN A 78 15.69 4.69 -7.60
N VAL A 79 14.62 4.18 -8.20
CA VAL A 79 14.43 4.27 -9.65
C VAL A 79 14.22 5.72 -10.11
N LEU A 80 13.43 6.52 -9.35
CA LEU A 80 13.21 7.93 -9.69
C LEU A 80 14.46 8.79 -9.51
N GLN A 81 15.34 8.47 -8.57
CA GLN A 81 16.63 9.16 -8.43
C GLN A 81 17.49 8.97 -9.69
N GLU A 82 17.57 7.74 -10.22
CA GLU A 82 18.34 7.46 -11.44
C GLU A 82 17.64 8.04 -12.69
N LEU A 83 16.31 7.91 -12.80
CA LEU A 83 15.55 8.52 -13.90
C LEU A 83 15.68 10.04 -13.94
N ALA A 84 15.61 10.70 -12.78
CA ALA A 84 15.76 12.14 -12.66
C ALA A 84 17.16 12.61 -13.08
N GLN A 85 18.19 11.88 -12.67
CA GLN A 85 19.58 12.18 -13.07
C GLN A 85 19.76 11.97 -14.56
N SER A 86 19.36 10.83 -15.10
CA SER A 86 19.50 10.50 -16.52
C SER A 86 18.72 11.50 -17.41
N TRP A 87 17.51 11.90 -16.98
CA TRP A 87 16.76 12.93 -17.71
C TRP A 87 17.47 14.30 -17.69
N ALA A 88 18.03 14.68 -16.55
CA ALA A 88 18.76 15.94 -16.44
C ALA A 88 20.02 15.97 -17.31
N ASP A 89 20.71 14.85 -17.41
CA ASP A 89 21.93 14.70 -18.23
C ASP A 89 21.62 14.77 -19.74
N ASP A 90 20.41 14.36 -20.15
CA ASP A 90 19.94 14.42 -21.53
C ASP A 90 19.43 15.82 -21.95
N GLN A 91 19.32 16.78 -21.02
CA GLN A 91 18.82 18.11 -21.31
C GLN A 91 19.96 19.13 -21.36
N ASP A 92 20.01 19.97 -22.41
CA ASP A 92 21.00 21.06 -22.54
C ASP A 92 21.03 22.02 -21.34
N SER A 93 19.88 22.22 -20.68
CA SER A 93 19.71 23.12 -19.53
C SER A 93 19.96 22.43 -18.18
N SER A 94 20.20 21.12 -18.17
CA SER A 94 20.39 20.28 -16.96
C SER A 94 19.42 20.64 -15.82
N PRO A 95 18.10 20.54 -16.04
CA PRO A 95 17.10 20.92 -15.03
C PRO A 95 17.22 20.01 -13.82
N GLN A 96 17.15 20.61 -12.63
CA GLN A 96 17.16 19.82 -11.41
C GLN A 96 15.77 19.25 -11.10
N VAL A 97 15.69 17.97 -10.76
CA VAL A 97 14.46 17.34 -10.29
C VAL A 97 14.51 17.23 -8.76
N ALA A 98 13.63 17.98 -8.11
CA ALA A 98 13.45 17.93 -6.66
C ALA A 98 12.43 16.84 -6.31
N LEU A 99 12.91 15.69 -5.83
CA LEU A 99 12.06 14.56 -5.45
C LEU A 99 11.59 14.67 -4.00
N THR A 100 10.29 14.62 -3.81
CA THR A 100 9.66 14.38 -2.51
C THR A 100 8.98 13.03 -2.55
N LEU A 101 9.32 12.18 -1.59
CA LEU A 101 8.76 10.83 -1.49
C LEU A 101 7.77 10.78 -0.33
N ALA A 102 6.63 10.15 -0.58
CA ALA A 102 5.58 9.98 0.41
C ALA A 102 4.84 8.67 0.17
N ASN A 103 4.28 8.10 1.22
CA ASN A 103 3.29 7.04 1.04
C ASN A 103 1.96 7.63 0.54
N ALA A 104 1.12 6.80 -0.06
CA ALA A 104 -0.06 7.23 -0.82
C ALA A 104 -0.99 8.19 -0.04
N GLY A 105 -1.34 7.88 1.21
CA GLY A 105 -2.20 8.77 2.02
C GLY A 105 -1.58 10.14 2.28
N THR A 106 -0.28 10.19 2.54
CA THR A 106 0.48 11.43 2.72
C THR A 106 0.66 12.18 1.40
N LEU A 107 0.88 11.46 0.29
CA LEU A 107 1.02 12.04 -1.05
C LEU A 107 -0.25 12.82 -1.41
N ARG A 108 -1.41 12.18 -1.33
CA ARG A 108 -2.69 12.83 -1.61
C ARG A 108 -2.92 14.05 -0.73
N ALA A 109 -2.73 13.92 0.59
CA ALA A 109 -2.89 15.04 1.52
C ALA A 109 -1.96 16.22 1.20
N LYS A 110 -0.71 15.96 0.81
CA LYS A 110 0.24 17.01 0.40
C LYS A 110 -0.18 17.72 -0.88
N VAL A 111 -0.75 17.00 -1.86
CA VAL A 111 -1.24 17.58 -3.10
C VAL A 111 -2.49 18.44 -2.84
N GLU A 112 -3.41 17.98 -2.00
CA GLU A 112 -4.64 18.70 -1.65
C GLU A 112 -4.38 19.96 -0.80
N ASN A 113 -3.38 19.93 0.08
CA ASN A 113 -3.16 20.99 1.07
C ASN A 113 -2.08 22.00 0.70
N GLY A 114 -1.41 21.86 -0.44
CA GLY A 114 -0.35 22.81 -0.78
C GLY A 114 0.03 22.90 -2.25
N PRO A 115 0.35 24.12 -2.72
CA PRO A 115 1.02 24.33 -3.99
C PRO A 115 2.49 23.88 -3.88
N GLY A 116 3.10 23.55 -5.00
CA GLY A 116 4.55 23.31 -5.05
C GLY A 116 4.96 22.03 -5.77
N TRP A 117 4.01 21.31 -6.34
CA TRP A 117 4.27 20.11 -7.11
C TRP A 117 4.01 20.37 -8.59
N ASP A 118 4.94 19.97 -9.45
CA ASP A 118 4.81 20.01 -10.90
C ASP A 118 4.32 18.67 -11.45
N VAL A 119 4.84 17.56 -10.89
CA VAL A 119 4.52 16.17 -11.25
C VAL A 119 4.14 15.37 -10.03
N ILE A 120 3.12 14.55 -10.17
CA ILE A 120 2.66 13.56 -9.18
C ILE A 120 2.83 12.17 -9.79
N ILE A 121 3.47 11.22 -9.06
CA ILE A 121 3.59 9.81 -9.48
C ILE A 121 3.10 8.93 -8.33
N SER A 122 1.97 8.27 -8.52
CA SER A 122 1.33 7.42 -7.50
C SER A 122 1.30 5.96 -7.90
N ALA A 123 1.43 5.08 -6.92
CA ALA A 123 1.18 3.65 -7.01
C ALA A 123 -0.33 3.32 -6.95
N ASP A 124 -1.18 4.30 -6.73
CA ASP A 124 -2.64 4.14 -6.68
C ASP A 124 -3.31 5.01 -7.73
N VAL A 125 -3.79 4.36 -8.78
CA VAL A 125 -4.53 5.03 -9.88
C VAL A 125 -5.76 5.76 -9.35
N GLN A 126 -6.38 5.25 -8.28
CA GLN A 126 -7.56 5.88 -7.69
C GLN A 126 -7.23 7.22 -7.03
N ASP A 127 -6.09 7.34 -6.34
CA ASP A 127 -5.63 8.61 -5.79
C ASP A 127 -5.45 9.67 -6.90
N VAL A 128 -4.82 9.28 -8.02
CA VAL A 128 -4.62 10.20 -9.16
C VAL A 128 -5.96 10.59 -9.79
N LYS A 129 -6.89 9.64 -9.91
CA LYS A 129 -8.24 9.92 -10.43
C LYS A 129 -8.98 10.89 -9.52
N GLU A 130 -9.00 10.67 -8.20
CA GLU A 130 -9.67 11.55 -7.24
C GLU A 130 -9.09 12.96 -7.25
N LEU A 131 -7.76 13.10 -7.33
CA LEU A 131 -7.11 14.41 -7.45
C LEU A 131 -7.45 15.12 -8.77
N THR A 132 -7.59 14.37 -9.86
CA THR A 132 -8.02 14.90 -11.16
C THR A 132 -9.46 15.37 -11.12
N ASP A 133 -10.37 14.56 -10.57
CA ASP A 133 -11.80 14.90 -10.43
C ASP A 133 -12.00 16.13 -9.54
N LYS A 134 -11.14 16.33 -8.53
CA LYS A 134 -11.12 17.54 -7.68
C LYS A 134 -10.44 18.75 -8.33
N GLY A 135 -9.88 18.59 -9.53
CA GLY A 135 -9.27 19.69 -10.29
C GLY A 135 -7.83 20.05 -9.87
N PHE A 136 -7.12 19.21 -9.11
CA PHE A 136 -5.71 19.44 -8.79
C PHE A 136 -4.77 19.07 -9.93
N LEU A 137 -5.15 18.09 -10.76
CA LEU A 137 -4.32 17.57 -11.84
C LEU A 137 -4.96 17.83 -13.21
N PHE A 138 -4.15 17.87 -14.26
CA PHE A 138 -4.64 17.82 -15.62
C PHE A 138 -5.19 16.41 -15.92
N ALA A 139 -6.21 16.34 -16.78
CA ALA A 139 -6.89 15.09 -17.11
C ALA A 139 -6.13 14.22 -18.11
N ASP A 140 -5.04 14.71 -18.70
CA ASP A 140 -4.16 13.99 -19.61
C ASP A 140 -3.25 13.01 -18.82
N LEU A 141 -3.87 11.99 -18.24
CA LEU A 141 -3.18 10.92 -17.53
C LEU A 141 -2.28 10.16 -18.52
N GLN A 142 -1.02 10.02 -18.17
CA GLN A 142 -0.16 9.08 -18.87
C GLN A 142 -0.61 7.64 -18.56
N PRO A 143 -0.63 6.76 -19.57
CA PRO A 143 -0.73 5.33 -19.29
C PRO A 143 0.40 4.95 -18.34
N SER A 144 0.22 3.88 -17.59
CA SER A 144 1.18 3.40 -16.60
C SER A 144 2.65 3.54 -17.05
N LEU A 145 3.46 4.22 -16.26
CA LEU A 145 4.92 4.32 -16.46
C LEU A 145 5.59 2.96 -16.24
N ALA A 146 5.14 2.24 -15.22
CA ALA A 146 5.65 0.95 -14.83
C ALA A 146 4.61 0.19 -14.00
N ARG A 147 4.83 -1.09 -13.78
CA ARG A 147 4.02 -1.93 -12.90
C ARG A 147 4.88 -2.73 -11.93
N ASN A 148 4.28 -3.09 -10.81
CA ASN A 148 4.87 -3.92 -9.78
C ASN A 148 3.85 -4.94 -9.28
N THR A 149 4.32 -6.04 -8.73
CA THR A 149 3.46 -7.10 -8.20
C THR A 149 3.67 -7.22 -6.70
N LEU A 150 2.57 -7.28 -5.96
CA LEU A 150 2.60 -7.63 -4.54
C LEU A 150 2.82 -9.14 -4.41
N VAL A 151 3.65 -9.53 -3.48
CA VAL A 151 3.93 -10.93 -3.15
C VAL A 151 3.93 -11.12 -1.64
N VAL A 152 3.77 -12.36 -1.18
CA VAL A 152 4.09 -12.74 0.19
C VAL A 152 5.51 -13.31 0.20
N TYR A 153 6.38 -12.77 1.04
CA TYR A 153 7.71 -13.28 1.30
C TYR A 153 7.71 -13.92 2.68
N GLY A 154 7.83 -15.25 2.75
CA GLY A 154 7.54 -15.99 3.97
C GLY A 154 8.50 -17.13 4.23
N ARG A 155 8.55 -17.61 5.48
CA ARG A 155 9.40 -18.72 5.93
C ARG A 155 8.97 -20.02 5.25
N LYS A 156 9.78 -20.53 4.33
CA LYS A 156 9.53 -21.80 3.65
C LYS A 156 9.61 -22.99 4.59
N ALA A 157 10.50 -22.96 5.58
CA ALA A 157 10.67 -24.05 6.52
C ALA A 157 9.43 -24.36 7.38
N LEU A 158 8.47 -23.40 7.46
CA LEU A 158 7.19 -23.59 8.13
C LEU A 158 6.15 -24.24 7.21
N VAL A 159 6.36 -24.24 5.90
CA VAL A 159 5.44 -24.79 4.90
C VAL A 159 5.65 -26.30 4.83
N LYS A 160 4.68 -27.07 5.27
CA LYS A 160 4.74 -28.53 5.32
C LYS A 160 4.19 -29.20 4.05
N ASP A 161 3.37 -28.49 3.32
CA ASP A 161 2.73 -28.95 2.09
C ASP A 161 2.95 -27.89 1.00
N ASP A 162 3.68 -28.24 -0.04
CA ASP A 162 4.00 -27.35 -1.15
C ASP A 162 2.78 -27.03 -2.06
N ASP A 163 1.66 -27.75 -1.87
CA ASP A 163 0.41 -27.52 -2.59
C ASP A 163 -0.48 -26.46 -1.91
N LEU A 164 -0.09 -25.96 -0.72
CA LEU A 164 -0.84 -24.91 -0.03
C LEU A 164 -0.58 -23.53 -0.64
N ASP A 165 -1.67 -22.81 -0.85
CA ASP A 165 -1.59 -21.40 -1.24
C ASP A 165 -1.22 -20.50 -0.06
N TRP A 166 -0.72 -19.28 -0.35
CA TRP A 166 -0.28 -18.31 0.64
C TRP A 166 -1.35 -18.04 1.73
N PHE A 167 -2.63 -18.02 1.36
CA PHE A 167 -3.73 -17.73 2.30
C PHE A 167 -4.00 -18.89 3.25
N ASP A 168 -3.74 -20.14 2.85
CA ASP A 168 -3.85 -21.33 3.71
C ASP A 168 -2.77 -21.34 4.80
N LEU A 169 -1.63 -20.68 4.55
CA LEU A 169 -0.50 -20.61 5.48
C LEU A 169 -0.71 -19.60 6.61
N ILE A 170 -1.56 -18.57 6.39
CA ILE A 170 -1.84 -17.54 7.38
C ILE A 170 -2.71 -18.12 8.51
N GLY A 171 -2.23 -17.97 9.74
CA GLY A 171 -2.90 -18.50 10.93
C GLY A 171 -2.65 -19.99 11.18
N THR A 172 -2.23 -20.76 10.18
CA THR A 172 -1.84 -22.18 10.30
C THR A 172 -0.35 -22.33 10.52
N GLU A 173 0.46 -22.05 9.52
CA GLU A 173 1.92 -22.13 9.59
C GLU A 173 2.55 -20.77 9.95
N TRP A 174 2.02 -19.67 9.40
CA TRP A 174 2.48 -18.32 9.70
C TRP A 174 1.62 -17.68 10.78
N LYS A 175 2.20 -17.44 11.96
CA LYS A 175 1.52 -16.87 13.14
C LYS A 175 1.66 -15.35 13.23
N LYS A 176 2.64 -14.78 12.55
CA LYS A 176 2.86 -13.34 12.44
C LYS A 176 3.15 -12.96 11.00
N VAL A 177 2.32 -12.07 10.46
CA VAL A 177 2.42 -11.59 9.08
C VAL A 177 2.49 -10.07 9.08
N ALA A 178 3.61 -9.53 8.59
CA ALA A 178 3.81 -8.10 8.50
C ALA A 178 3.25 -7.53 7.18
N LEU A 179 2.69 -6.33 7.24
CA LEU A 179 2.23 -5.60 6.05
C LEU A 179 2.19 -4.10 6.31
N GLY A 180 2.24 -3.32 5.25
CA GLY A 180 2.01 -1.88 5.34
C GLY A 180 0.60 -1.57 5.87
N ASN A 181 0.46 -0.50 6.66
CA ASN A 181 -0.85 -0.05 7.12
C ASN A 181 -1.73 0.35 5.92
N PRO A 182 -2.90 -0.28 5.72
CA PRO A 182 -3.77 -0.02 4.56
C PRO A 182 -4.24 1.44 4.44
N ASP A 183 -4.28 2.17 5.54
CA ASP A 183 -4.70 3.58 5.53
C ASP A 183 -3.57 4.53 5.09
N LEU A 184 -2.31 4.04 5.12
CA LEU A 184 -1.12 4.85 4.83
C LEU A 184 -0.40 4.42 3.55
N VAL A 185 -0.44 3.14 3.20
CA VAL A 185 0.47 2.53 2.22
C VAL A 185 -0.30 1.82 1.12
N ALA A 186 0.11 2.00 -0.14
CA ALA A 186 -0.58 1.40 -1.29
C ALA A 186 -0.53 -0.13 -1.26
N SER A 187 0.64 -0.72 -0.96
CA SER A 187 0.80 -2.17 -0.80
C SER A 187 -0.11 -2.75 0.27
N GLY A 188 -0.27 -2.04 1.39
CA GLY A 188 -1.20 -2.42 2.46
C GLY A 188 -2.67 -2.44 2.00
N ARG A 189 -3.09 -1.50 1.15
CA ARG A 189 -4.44 -1.52 0.56
C ARG A 189 -4.67 -2.71 -0.35
N VAL A 190 -3.67 -3.07 -1.14
CA VAL A 190 -3.74 -4.27 -2.01
C VAL A 190 -3.77 -5.53 -1.16
N ALA A 191 -2.88 -5.66 -0.18
CA ALA A 191 -2.86 -6.77 0.76
C ALA A 191 -4.20 -6.93 1.50
N ARG A 192 -4.77 -5.83 2.01
CA ARG A 192 -6.07 -5.87 2.68
C ARG A 192 -7.17 -6.43 1.79
N ARG A 193 -7.21 -6.05 0.49
CA ARG A 193 -8.21 -6.58 -0.45
C ARG A 193 -8.04 -8.08 -0.68
N ALA A 194 -6.80 -8.56 -0.83
CA ALA A 194 -6.51 -9.97 -0.93
C ALA A 194 -6.93 -10.75 0.32
N LEU A 195 -6.58 -10.24 1.50
CA LEU A 195 -6.97 -10.84 2.79
C LEU A 195 -8.48 -10.87 2.99
N GLN A 196 -9.20 -9.81 2.58
CA GLN A 196 -10.66 -9.75 2.64
C GLN A 196 -11.32 -10.79 1.74
N LYS A 197 -10.78 -11.01 0.54
CA LYS A 197 -11.30 -11.99 -0.41
C LYS A 197 -11.23 -13.42 0.13
N HIS A 198 -10.26 -13.71 0.99
CA HIS A 198 -10.05 -15.01 1.62
C HIS A 198 -10.55 -15.07 3.09
N ASP A 199 -11.40 -14.10 3.52
CA ASP A 199 -11.99 -14.03 4.86
C ASP A 199 -10.96 -14.04 6.02
N LEU A 200 -9.73 -13.53 5.77
CA LEU A 200 -8.63 -13.53 6.75
C LEU A 200 -8.59 -12.29 7.65
N LEU A 201 -9.55 -11.38 7.56
CA LEU A 201 -9.61 -10.16 8.40
C LEU A 201 -10.71 -10.23 9.48
N ASP A 202 -11.07 -11.41 9.91
CA ASP A 202 -12.00 -11.65 10.99
C ASP A 202 -11.35 -11.54 12.39
N ASP A 203 -12.16 -11.71 13.44
CA ASP A 203 -11.68 -11.67 14.82
C ASP A 203 -10.68 -12.79 15.17
N ALA A 204 -10.70 -13.92 14.46
CA ALA A 204 -9.79 -15.04 14.69
C ALA A 204 -8.36 -14.73 14.22
N HIS A 205 -8.22 -13.86 13.22
CA HIS A 205 -6.93 -13.53 12.60
C HIS A 205 -6.37 -12.17 13.03
N LYS A 206 -7.10 -11.36 13.82
CA LYS A 206 -6.72 -9.98 14.17
C LYS A 206 -5.33 -9.83 14.81
N ASP A 207 -4.89 -10.83 15.58
CA ASP A 207 -3.62 -10.81 16.30
C ASP A 207 -2.44 -11.35 15.47
N ILE A 208 -2.71 -11.80 14.23
CA ILE A 208 -1.69 -12.33 13.33
C ILE A 208 -0.96 -11.19 12.61
N PHE A 209 -1.68 -10.12 12.28
CA PHE A 209 -1.15 -9.05 11.44
C PHE A 209 -0.38 -7.99 12.21
N VAL A 210 0.82 -7.65 11.68
CA VAL A 210 1.67 -6.56 12.18
C VAL A 210 1.64 -5.43 11.14
N TYR A 211 0.92 -4.36 11.46
CA TYR A 211 0.79 -3.20 10.57
C TYR A 211 1.94 -2.22 10.78
N THR A 212 2.56 -1.80 9.68
CA THR A 212 3.68 -0.87 9.71
C THR A 212 3.39 0.40 8.90
N PRO A 213 3.96 1.56 9.27
CA PRO A 213 3.73 2.80 8.55
C PRO A 213 4.34 2.86 7.14
N THR A 214 5.30 1.96 6.81
CA THR A 214 5.94 1.89 5.49
C THR A 214 6.22 0.44 5.09
N GLU A 215 6.39 0.17 3.78
CA GLU A 215 6.80 -1.14 3.26
C GLU A 215 8.18 -1.56 3.79
N THR A 216 9.12 -0.63 3.83
CA THR A 216 10.48 -0.87 4.34
C THR A 216 10.46 -1.37 5.78
N LEU A 217 9.57 -0.82 6.63
CA LEU A 217 9.43 -1.30 8.00
C LEU A 217 8.76 -2.67 8.07
N ALA A 218 7.81 -2.97 7.17
CA ALA A 218 7.23 -4.30 7.11
C ALA A 218 8.29 -5.37 6.82
N LEU A 219 9.17 -5.11 5.85
CA LEU A 219 10.28 -5.99 5.54
C LEU A 219 11.26 -6.12 6.71
N ALA A 220 11.60 -5.00 7.38
CA ALA A 220 12.48 -5.00 8.54
C ALA A 220 11.94 -5.81 9.74
N VAL A 221 10.62 -5.94 9.88
CA VAL A 221 9.99 -6.81 10.90
C VAL A 221 10.31 -8.28 10.60
N ALA A 222 10.23 -8.70 9.33
CA ALA A 222 10.60 -10.05 8.92
C ALA A 222 12.12 -10.30 9.05
N GLU A 223 12.96 -9.33 8.67
CA GLU A 223 14.43 -9.39 8.84
C GLU A 223 14.84 -9.60 10.29
N ARG A 224 14.09 -9.05 11.25
CA ARG A 224 14.33 -9.22 12.69
C ARG A 224 13.68 -10.46 13.29
N GLU A 225 13.19 -11.36 12.47
CA GLU A 225 12.52 -12.59 12.87
C GLU A 225 11.25 -12.38 13.73
N GLN A 226 10.61 -11.20 13.58
CA GLN A 226 9.39 -10.83 14.31
C GLN A 226 8.12 -11.10 13.50
N ALA A 227 8.28 -11.55 12.25
CA ALA A 227 7.21 -12.05 11.42
C ALA A 227 7.66 -13.29 10.65
N ASP A 228 6.71 -14.18 10.41
CA ASP A 228 6.91 -15.41 9.63
C ASP A 228 6.76 -15.15 8.15
N ALA A 229 5.99 -14.11 7.79
CA ALA A 229 5.78 -13.67 6.42
C ALA A 229 5.53 -12.16 6.36
N VAL A 230 5.72 -11.58 5.17
CA VAL A 230 5.50 -10.15 4.91
C VAL A 230 4.93 -9.93 3.52
N PHE A 231 3.93 -9.05 3.41
CA PHE A 231 3.44 -8.55 2.13
C PHE A 231 4.32 -7.39 1.66
N VAL A 232 5.00 -7.58 0.53
CA VAL A 232 5.92 -6.59 -0.05
C VAL A 232 5.79 -6.55 -1.57
N TYR A 233 6.26 -5.48 -2.18
CA TYR A 233 6.43 -5.48 -3.63
C TYR A 233 7.61 -6.37 -4.04
N LYS A 234 7.46 -7.07 -5.16
CA LYS A 234 8.52 -7.93 -5.72
C LYS A 234 9.84 -7.17 -5.92
N THR A 235 9.75 -5.89 -6.26
CA THR A 235 10.91 -5.00 -6.42
C THR A 235 11.69 -4.76 -5.13
N ASP A 236 11.05 -4.79 -3.96
CA ASP A 236 11.73 -4.61 -2.68
C ASP A 236 12.64 -5.79 -2.35
N LEU A 237 12.35 -6.96 -2.93
CA LEU A 237 13.15 -8.17 -2.76
C LEU A 237 14.37 -8.24 -3.68
N ALA A 238 14.51 -7.34 -4.66
CA ALA A 238 15.65 -7.34 -5.58
C ALA A 238 17.03 -7.24 -4.87
N LYS A 239 17.04 -6.72 -3.64
CA LYS A 239 18.25 -6.53 -2.82
C LYS A 239 18.19 -7.22 -1.46
N VAL A 240 17.14 -8.00 -1.21
CA VAL A 240 16.90 -8.65 0.08
C VAL A 240 16.80 -10.16 -0.13
N SER A 241 17.60 -10.89 0.62
CA SER A 241 17.53 -12.36 0.69
C SER A 241 17.61 -12.77 2.15
N LEU A 242 16.47 -13.19 2.72
CA LEU A 242 16.42 -13.71 4.08
C LEU A 242 16.60 -15.22 4.06
N PRO A 243 17.53 -15.77 4.86
CA PRO A 243 17.71 -17.22 4.95
C PRO A 243 16.42 -17.93 5.33
N GLY A 244 16.02 -18.92 4.55
CA GLY A 244 14.82 -19.72 4.80
C GLY A 244 13.50 -19.07 4.42
N PHE A 245 13.52 -17.88 3.79
CA PHE A 245 12.36 -17.25 3.20
C PHE A 245 12.28 -17.55 1.70
N ASP A 246 11.05 -17.64 1.18
CA ASP A 246 10.78 -17.80 -0.24
C ASP A 246 9.64 -16.88 -0.67
N VAL A 247 9.48 -16.68 -1.98
CA VAL A 247 8.44 -15.84 -2.56
C VAL A 247 7.22 -16.69 -2.88
N PHE A 248 6.09 -16.32 -2.30
CA PHE A 248 4.77 -16.90 -2.59
C PHE A 248 3.98 -15.89 -3.43
N PRO A 249 3.73 -16.20 -4.71
CA PRO A 249 3.00 -15.29 -5.59
C PRO A 249 1.53 -15.21 -5.19
N LEU A 250 0.96 -14.01 -5.23
CA LEU A 250 -0.48 -13.85 -5.17
C LEU A 250 -1.08 -14.08 -6.57
N GLN A 251 -2.25 -14.71 -6.61
CA GLN A 251 -3.00 -14.81 -7.86
C GLN A 251 -3.42 -13.41 -8.33
N THR A 252 -3.51 -13.21 -9.65
CA THR A 252 -3.88 -11.89 -10.23
C THR A 252 -5.24 -11.41 -9.72
N ASP A 253 -6.16 -12.35 -9.45
CA ASP A 253 -7.49 -12.04 -8.91
C ASP A 253 -7.46 -11.61 -7.44
N ASP A 254 -6.42 -11.98 -6.68
CA ASP A 254 -6.22 -11.55 -5.29
C ASP A 254 -5.53 -10.20 -5.23
N ALA A 255 -4.49 -10.04 -6.02
CA ALA A 255 -3.69 -8.82 -6.08
C ALA A 255 -3.34 -8.48 -7.54
N PRO A 256 -4.17 -7.69 -8.21
CA PRO A 256 -3.82 -7.20 -9.53
C PRO A 256 -2.53 -6.40 -9.47
N PRO A 257 -1.73 -6.38 -10.53
CA PRO A 257 -0.50 -5.59 -10.59
C PRO A 257 -0.76 -4.13 -10.22
N VAL A 258 0.17 -3.56 -9.47
CA VAL A 258 0.16 -2.15 -9.12
C VAL A 258 0.76 -1.36 -10.27
N PHE A 259 0.03 -0.36 -10.75
CA PHE A 259 0.45 0.51 -11.84
C PHE A 259 0.87 1.87 -11.29
N TYR A 260 2.03 2.34 -11.71
CA TYR A 260 2.50 3.67 -11.37
C TYR A 260 2.05 4.66 -12.44
N THR A 261 1.18 5.57 -12.03
CA THR A 261 0.58 6.57 -12.92
C THR A 261 1.10 7.95 -12.57
N ALA A 262 1.47 8.71 -13.59
CA ALA A 262 1.91 10.09 -13.46
C ALA A 262 0.87 11.08 -13.98
N ALA A 263 0.84 12.26 -13.37
CA ALA A 263 0.03 13.38 -13.84
C ALA A 263 0.73 14.72 -13.56
N VAL A 264 0.42 15.71 -14.38
CA VAL A 264 0.90 17.08 -14.20
C VAL A 264 -0.06 17.86 -13.31
N SER A 265 0.50 18.57 -12.33
CA SER A 265 -0.28 19.48 -11.48
C SER A 265 -0.81 20.67 -12.29
N ARG A 266 -2.05 21.10 -12.00
CA ARG A 266 -2.59 22.36 -12.57
C ARG A 266 -1.88 23.60 -12.03
N LEU A 267 -1.14 23.46 -10.94
CA LEU A 267 -0.32 24.51 -10.34
C LEU A 267 1.17 24.39 -10.71
N ALA A 268 1.50 23.53 -11.68
CA ALA A 268 2.87 23.36 -12.16
C ALA A 268 3.42 24.68 -12.68
N LYS A 269 4.64 25.02 -12.27
CA LYS A 269 5.34 26.25 -12.71
C LYS A 269 5.68 26.20 -14.19
N ASN A 270 6.03 25.02 -14.69
CA ASN A 270 6.31 24.75 -16.10
C ASN A 270 5.64 23.45 -16.54
N PRO A 271 4.36 23.48 -16.96
CA PRO A 271 3.64 22.27 -17.37
C PRO A 271 4.27 21.56 -18.57
N ALA A 272 4.96 22.28 -19.47
CA ALA A 272 5.62 21.66 -20.61
C ALA A 272 6.81 20.82 -20.17
N GLN A 273 7.62 21.33 -19.24
CA GLN A 273 8.76 20.59 -18.66
C GLN A 273 8.28 19.39 -17.84
N ALA A 274 7.18 19.54 -17.08
CA ALA A 274 6.56 18.45 -16.34
C ALA A 274 6.11 17.31 -17.27
N ARG A 275 5.48 17.62 -18.40
CA ARG A 275 5.13 16.63 -19.42
C ARG A 275 6.36 15.95 -20.01
N ALA A 276 7.36 16.74 -20.41
CA ALA A 276 8.61 16.18 -20.96
C ALA A 276 9.29 15.18 -20.01
N PHE A 277 9.29 15.45 -18.70
CA PHE A 277 9.81 14.50 -17.72
C PHE A 277 8.96 13.23 -17.64
N ILE A 278 7.63 13.33 -17.63
CA ILE A 278 6.73 12.18 -17.64
C ILE A 278 6.92 11.36 -18.93
N ASP A 279 6.98 12.00 -20.08
CA ASP A 279 7.20 11.35 -21.37
C ASP A 279 8.55 10.62 -21.41
N TYR A 280 9.59 11.21 -20.84
CA TYR A 280 10.88 10.55 -20.65
C TYR A 280 10.76 9.30 -19.78
N CYS A 281 10.08 9.41 -18.60
CA CYS A 281 9.89 8.26 -17.70
C CYS A 281 9.10 7.11 -18.36
N GLY A 282 8.21 7.39 -19.30
CA GLY A 282 7.45 6.41 -20.07
C GLY A 282 8.15 5.94 -21.36
N GLY A 283 9.26 6.58 -21.75
CA GLY A 283 9.98 6.34 -23.00
C GLY A 283 10.95 5.17 -22.95
N ASP A 284 11.47 4.78 -24.12
CA ASP A 284 12.38 3.63 -24.26
C ASP A 284 13.69 3.78 -23.48
N ALA A 285 14.22 4.99 -23.35
CA ALA A 285 15.44 5.25 -22.56
C ALA A 285 15.24 4.90 -21.08
N ALA A 286 14.05 5.12 -20.53
CA ALA A 286 13.73 4.83 -19.15
C ALA A 286 13.49 3.33 -18.86
N LYS A 287 13.10 2.53 -19.88
CA LYS A 287 12.77 1.10 -19.69
C LYS A 287 13.92 0.31 -19.08
N ALA A 288 15.15 0.55 -19.52
CA ALA A 288 16.32 -0.13 -18.96
C ALA A 288 16.54 0.22 -17.48
N ILE A 289 16.27 1.47 -17.10
CA ILE A 289 16.38 1.93 -15.73
C ILE A 289 15.26 1.27 -14.87
N TRP A 290 14.00 1.27 -15.33
CA TRP A 290 12.92 0.57 -14.64
C TRP A 290 13.24 -0.91 -14.42
N ALA A 291 13.68 -1.62 -15.48
CA ALA A 291 14.02 -3.05 -15.41
C ALA A 291 15.17 -3.34 -14.43
N LYS A 292 16.17 -2.47 -14.35
CA LYS A 292 17.30 -2.56 -13.40
C LYS A 292 16.81 -2.61 -11.94
N TYR A 293 15.71 -1.95 -11.63
CA TYR A 293 15.08 -1.96 -10.30
C TYR A 293 13.96 -2.99 -10.16
N GLY A 294 13.78 -3.88 -11.13
CA GLY A 294 12.81 -4.97 -11.07
C GLY A 294 11.37 -4.58 -11.41
N PHE A 295 11.15 -3.35 -11.88
CA PHE A 295 9.85 -2.93 -12.40
C PHE A 295 9.65 -3.45 -13.82
N GLU A 296 8.38 -3.70 -14.16
CA GLU A 296 7.98 -4.06 -15.51
C GLU A 296 7.38 -2.83 -16.21
N THR A 297 7.76 -2.62 -17.48
CA THR A 297 7.22 -1.57 -18.35
C THR A 297 6.45 -2.18 -19.52
N ASN A 298 5.56 -1.40 -20.13
CA ASN A 298 4.83 -1.82 -21.33
C ASN A 298 5.72 -1.83 -22.58
#